data_4a2daa01986fd9d9c478b72e9819e0d7
#
_entry.id   4a2daa01986fd9d9c478b72e9819e0d7
#
_cell.length_a   1.000
_cell.length_b   1.000
_cell.length_c   1.000
_cell.angle_alpha   90.00
_cell.angle_beta   90.00
_cell.angle_gamma   90.00
#
_symmetry.space_group_name_H-M   'P 1'
#
loop_
_entity.id
_entity.type
_entity.pdbx_description
1 polymer ?
#
loop_
_entity_poly.entity_id
_entity_poly.type
_entity_poly.pdbx_seq_one_letter_code
_entity_poly.pdbx_strand_id
1 'polypeptide(L)'
;LANVTSKNPKTISEFNPPEIPQGPINTTSLGMALGALIPENAIIVDESVTTGREFFYQTSGSHPHTWLNNCGGSIGFGMPVAIGAAIACPNQKVISLEGDGSAMYTVQSLWTMARENLDIVILIFANQSYKILQGELKNVGVTNPGKSAIEMLSLKNPGLDWTSISKGMGVDAVKVDNIEDLVKYLKYGIKEY
;
A
#
# COMPACT_ATOMS: atom_id res chain seq x y z
N LEU A 1 -29.09 21.35 4.66
CA LEU A 1 -28.34 20.59 5.67
C LEU A 1 -29.25 19.61 6.43
N ALA A 2 -30.43 20.01 6.92
CA ALA A 2 -31.36 19.14 7.66
C ALA A 2 -31.79 17.88 6.87
N ASN A 3 -31.92 17.96 5.54
CA ASN A 3 -32.30 16.81 4.70
C ASN A 3 -31.13 15.80 4.44
N VAL A 4 -29.91 16.17 4.73
CA VAL A 4 -28.74 15.28 4.60
C VAL A 4 -28.54 14.47 5.87
N THR A 5 -28.89 15.04 7.03
CA THR A 5 -28.73 14.40 8.34
C THR A 5 -29.84 13.42 8.70
N SER A 6 -30.98 13.45 7.99
CA SER A 6 -32.13 12.56 8.27
C SER A 6 -32.05 11.18 7.56
N LYS A 7 -31.09 10.97 6.66
CA LYS A 7 -30.85 9.66 6.05
C LYS A 7 -29.71 9.00 6.78
N ASN A 8 -30.00 7.90 7.47
CA ASN A 8 -28.96 7.01 7.95
C ASN A 8 -27.98 6.74 6.81
N PRO A 9 -26.67 6.97 6.99
CA PRO A 9 -25.69 6.61 5.98
C PRO A 9 -25.84 5.12 5.70
N LYS A 10 -26.13 4.78 4.46
CA LYS A 10 -26.14 3.39 3.96
C LYS A 10 -24.68 2.93 3.81
N THR A 11 -23.93 2.82 4.86
CA THR A 11 -22.51 2.57 4.71
C THR A 11 -21.96 1.67 5.79
N ILE A 12 -22.71 0.63 6.10
CA ILE A 12 -22.10 -0.48 6.81
C ILE A 12 -22.15 -1.62 5.81
N SER A 13 -21.01 -1.92 5.18
CA SER A 13 -20.83 -3.20 4.52
C SER A 13 -20.96 -4.28 5.59
N GLU A 14 -21.69 -5.33 5.31
CA GLU A 14 -21.72 -6.50 6.20
C GLU A 14 -20.30 -7.09 6.28
N PHE A 15 -19.91 -7.55 7.46
CA PHE A 15 -18.64 -8.26 7.62
C PHE A 15 -18.69 -9.56 6.80
N ASN A 16 -17.96 -9.57 5.73
CA ASN A 16 -17.84 -10.70 4.82
C ASN A 16 -16.47 -10.65 4.13
N PRO A 17 -15.38 -10.92 4.90
CA PRO A 17 -14.05 -10.87 4.33
C PRO A 17 -13.88 -11.93 3.25
N PRO A 18 -13.08 -11.66 2.20
CA PRO A 18 -12.79 -12.64 1.19
C PRO A 18 -12.02 -13.84 1.76
N GLU A 19 -12.13 -14.98 1.11
CA GLU A 19 -11.27 -16.12 1.41
C GLU A 19 -9.81 -15.81 1.06
N ILE A 20 -8.88 -16.31 1.88
CA ILE A 20 -7.45 -16.12 1.64
C ILE A 20 -7.08 -16.91 0.37
N PRO A 21 -6.59 -16.23 -0.69
CA PRO A 21 -6.18 -16.90 -1.91
C PRO A 21 -4.87 -17.65 -1.73
N GLN A 22 -4.51 -18.46 -2.72
CA GLN A 22 -3.25 -19.20 -2.80
C GLN A 22 -2.57 -18.95 -4.14
N GLY A 23 -1.27 -19.22 -4.21
CA GLY A 23 -0.49 -19.21 -5.44
C GLY A 23 0.13 -17.86 -5.81
N PRO A 24 0.15 -17.49 -7.09
CA PRO A 24 0.92 -16.32 -7.55
C PRO A 24 0.35 -14.99 -7.08
N ILE A 25 1.25 -14.05 -6.83
CA ILE A 25 0.90 -12.66 -6.51
C ILE A 25 0.38 -11.97 -7.79
N ASN A 26 -0.83 -11.42 -7.69
CA ASN A 26 -1.42 -10.49 -8.65
C ASN A 26 -2.31 -9.48 -7.91
N THR A 27 -2.83 -8.47 -8.60
CA THR A 27 -3.63 -7.41 -7.97
C THR A 27 -4.86 -7.93 -7.26
N THR A 28 -5.52 -8.95 -7.81
CA THR A 28 -6.72 -9.57 -7.20
C THR A 28 -6.35 -10.36 -5.95
N SER A 29 -5.34 -11.25 -6.03
CA SER A 29 -4.92 -12.05 -4.88
C SER A 29 -4.34 -11.19 -3.74
N LEU A 30 -3.66 -10.09 -4.07
CA LEU A 30 -3.21 -9.10 -3.08
C LEU A 30 -4.39 -8.46 -2.34
N GLY A 31 -5.37 -7.94 -3.08
CA GLY A 31 -6.54 -7.29 -2.47
C GLY A 31 -7.38 -8.25 -1.63
N MET A 32 -7.55 -9.50 -2.07
CA MET A 32 -8.24 -10.54 -1.29
C MET A 32 -7.46 -10.87 0.00
N ALA A 33 -6.14 -11.03 -0.08
CA ALA A 33 -5.31 -11.29 1.10
C ALA A 33 -5.38 -10.12 2.10
N LEU A 34 -5.32 -8.88 1.62
CA LEU A 34 -5.53 -7.68 2.46
C LEU A 34 -6.92 -7.71 3.09
N GLY A 35 -7.98 -7.90 2.30
CA GLY A 35 -9.36 -7.93 2.78
C GLY A 35 -9.61 -8.97 3.85
N ALA A 36 -8.95 -10.13 3.76
CA ALA A 36 -9.04 -11.19 4.76
C ALA A 36 -8.25 -10.91 6.04
N LEU A 37 -7.24 -10.03 6.00
CA LEU A 37 -6.25 -9.91 7.09
C LEU A 37 -6.24 -8.55 7.79
N ILE A 38 -6.89 -7.51 7.23
CA ILE A 38 -6.99 -6.20 7.89
C ILE A 38 -7.62 -6.37 9.26
N PRO A 39 -6.93 -6.02 10.36
CA PRO A 39 -7.49 -6.13 11.69
C PRO A 39 -8.51 -5.02 11.98
N GLU A 40 -9.35 -5.27 12.96
CA GLU A 40 -10.32 -4.28 13.41
C GLU A 40 -9.63 -3.00 13.91
N ASN A 41 -10.19 -1.85 13.52
CA ASN A 41 -9.67 -0.51 13.85
C ASN A 41 -8.30 -0.18 13.25
N ALA A 42 -7.80 -0.95 12.27
CA ALA A 42 -6.57 -0.59 11.58
C ALA A 42 -6.70 0.73 10.80
N ILE A 43 -5.57 1.38 10.58
CA ILE A 43 -5.47 2.54 9.69
C ILE A 43 -4.69 2.10 8.44
N ILE A 44 -5.35 2.13 7.30
CA ILE A 44 -4.75 1.85 6.01
C ILE A 44 -4.34 3.18 5.38
N VAL A 45 -3.08 3.30 4.99
CA VAL A 45 -2.58 4.43 4.21
C VAL A 45 -2.26 3.93 2.81
N ASP A 46 -3.01 4.42 1.82
CA ASP A 46 -2.95 3.87 0.47
C ASP A 46 -2.26 4.82 -0.51
N GLU A 47 -1.07 4.44 -0.91
CA GLU A 47 -0.31 5.00 -2.03
C GLU A 47 0.13 3.89 -3.02
N SER A 48 -0.63 2.81 -3.12
CA SER A 48 -0.36 1.69 -4.01
C SER A 48 -0.54 2.00 -5.50
N VAL A 49 -1.15 3.13 -5.80
CA VAL A 49 -1.35 3.71 -7.15
C VAL A 49 -1.96 2.71 -8.13
N THR A 50 -1.18 2.23 -9.11
CA THR A 50 -1.68 1.29 -10.15
C THR A 50 -1.95 -0.12 -9.63
N THR A 51 -1.23 -0.58 -8.63
CA THR A 51 -1.38 -1.93 -8.08
C THR A 51 -2.68 -2.05 -7.27
N GLY A 52 -3.01 -1.03 -6.50
CA GLY A 52 -4.09 -1.06 -5.53
C GLY A 52 -5.41 -0.47 -5.97
N ARG A 53 -5.65 -0.22 -7.24
CA ARG A 53 -6.90 0.42 -7.73
C ARG A 53 -8.19 -0.26 -7.24
N GLU A 54 -8.15 -1.57 -7.01
CA GLU A 54 -9.30 -2.35 -6.58
C GLU A 54 -9.27 -2.68 -5.07
N PHE A 55 -8.20 -2.34 -4.35
CA PHE A 55 -8.03 -2.74 -2.95
C PHE A 55 -9.14 -2.18 -2.06
N PHE A 56 -9.53 -0.92 -2.24
CA PHE A 56 -10.62 -0.32 -1.49
C PHE A 56 -11.93 -1.11 -1.59
N TYR A 57 -12.27 -1.58 -2.80
CA TYR A 57 -13.47 -2.39 -3.02
C TYR A 57 -13.32 -3.81 -2.48
N GLN A 58 -12.14 -4.42 -2.66
CA GLN A 58 -11.85 -5.78 -2.20
C GLN A 58 -11.80 -5.90 -0.68
N THR A 59 -11.55 -4.79 0.03
CA THR A 59 -11.53 -4.71 1.49
C THR A 59 -12.84 -4.27 2.11
N SER A 60 -13.88 -4.00 1.30
CA SER A 60 -15.17 -3.48 1.79
C SER A 60 -15.90 -4.41 2.77
N GLY A 61 -15.64 -5.71 2.71
CA GLY A 61 -16.18 -6.72 3.65
C GLY A 61 -15.27 -7.03 4.84
N SER A 62 -14.14 -6.37 4.98
CA SER A 62 -13.17 -6.57 6.08
C SER A 62 -13.70 -6.03 7.41
N HIS A 63 -12.96 -6.26 8.49
CA HIS A 63 -13.23 -5.59 9.77
C HIS A 63 -13.27 -4.06 9.59
N PRO A 64 -14.06 -3.33 10.41
CA PRO A 64 -14.08 -1.88 10.39
C PRO A 64 -12.67 -1.29 10.53
N HIS A 65 -12.30 -0.42 9.60
CA HIS A 65 -10.98 0.20 9.53
C HIS A 65 -11.07 1.60 8.92
N THR A 66 -10.02 2.40 9.10
CA THR A 66 -9.88 3.71 8.47
C THR A 66 -9.07 3.58 7.19
N TRP A 67 -9.49 4.25 6.12
CA TRP A 67 -8.76 4.28 4.86
C TRP A 67 -8.36 5.72 4.51
N LEU A 68 -7.04 5.99 4.50
CA LEU A 68 -6.46 7.27 4.11
C LEU A 68 -5.91 7.14 2.69
N ASN A 69 -6.50 7.88 1.79
CA ASN A 69 -6.16 7.82 0.37
C ASN A 69 -5.38 9.07 -0.07
N ASN A 70 -4.52 8.91 -1.06
CA ASN A 70 -3.77 10.02 -1.65
C ASN A 70 -4.72 10.99 -2.37
N CYS A 71 -4.73 12.24 -1.93
CA CYS A 71 -5.51 13.31 -2.54
C CYS A 71 -4.67 14.06 -3.58
N GLY A 72 -5.21 14.22 -4.79
CA GLY A 72 -4.59 15.04 -5.84
C GLY A 72 -3.35 14.42 -6.51
N GLY A 73 -3.09 13.13 -6.33
CA GLY A 73 -1.97 12.44 -6.98
C GLY A 73 -0.58 12.87 -6.47
N SER A 74 -0.51 13.37 -5.25
CA SER A 74 0.74 13.83 -4.62
C SER A 74 1.53 12.66 -4.08
N ILE A 75 2.37 12.04 -4.91
CA ILE A 75 3.19 10.88 -4.52
C ILE A 75 4.29 11.24 -3.52
N GLY A 76 4.65 10.26 -2.67
CA GLY A 76 5.50 10.47 -1.49
C GLY A 76 4.68 10.81 -0.23
N PHE A 77 3.36 10.71 -0.32
CA PHE A 77 2.41 10.95 0.75
C PHE A 77 2.36 9.79 1.76
N GLY A 78 2.38 8.54 1.31
CA GLY A 78 1.98 7.38 2.10
C GLY A 78 2.81 7.17 3.36
N MET A 79 4.11 6.95 3.24
CA MET A 79 4.97 6.70 4.41
C MET A 79 4.97 7.84 5.45
N PRO A 80 5.06 9.14 5.09
CA PRO A 80 4.93 10.22 6.07
C PRO A 80 3.58 10.27 6.78
N VAL A 81 2.49 9.98 6.07
CA VAL A 81 1.15 9.92 6.67
C VAL A 81 1.01 8.71 7.59
N ALA A 82 1.61 7.57 7.24
CA ALA A 82 1.65 6.40 8.12
C ALA A 82 2.37 6.71 9.45
N ILE A 83 3.48 7.47 9.41
CA ILE A 83 4.16 7.97 10.61
C ILE A 83 3.20 8.84 11.45
N GLY A 84 2.56 9.82 10.81
CA GLY A 84 1.61 10.70 11.49
C GLY A 84 0.45 9.93 12.12
N ALA A 85 -0.11 8.95 11.41
CA ALA A 85 -1.18 8.10 11.91
C ALA A 85 -0.74 7.26 13.12
N ALA A 86 0.44 6.63 13.06
CA ALA A 86 0.95 5.82 14.16
C ALA A 86 1.24 6.65 15.42
N ILE A 87 1.75 7.87 15.26
CA ILE A 87 1.97 8.79 16.38
C ILE A 87 0.63 9.27 16.98
N ALA A 88 -0.34 9.60 16.14
CA ALA A 88 -1.64 10.09 16.58
C ALA A 88 -2.52 9.00 17.22
N CYS A 89 -2.36 7.76 16.74
CA CYS A 89 -3.19 6.61 17.16
C CYS A 89 -2.31 5.43 17.59
N PRO A 90 -1.55 5.53 18.69
CA PRO A 90 -0.54 4.53 19.06
C PRO A 90 -1.09 3.14 19.39
N ASN A 91 -2.40 3.01 19.58
CA ASN A 91 -3.08 1.74 19.88
C ASN A 91 -3.75 1.12 18.64
N GLN A 92 -3.52 1.67 17.46
CA GLN A 92 -4.08 1.18 16.20
C GLN A 92 -2.97 0.72 15.27
N LYS A 93 -3.13 -0.47 14.69
CA LYS A 93 -2.21 -0.97 13.67
C LYS A 93 -2.27 -0.09 12.42
N VAL A 94 -1.14 0.41 11.96
CA VAL A 94 -1.04 1.14 10.68
C VAL A 94 -0.48 0.20 9.62
N ILE A 95 -1.14 0.16 8.47
CA ILE A 95 -0.68 -0.60 7.29
C ILE A 95 -0.53 0.40 6.13
N SER A 96 0.69 0.58 5.65
CA SER A 96 1.01 1.43 4.50
C SER A 96 1.15 0.60 3.23
N LEU A 97 0.42 0.98 2.19
CA LEU A 97 0.39 0.33 0.89
C LEU A 97 1.09 1.23 -0.12
N GLU A 98 2.26 0.83 -0.60
CA GLU A 98 3.15 1.71 -1.35
C GLU A 98 3.50 1.15 -2.74
N GLY A 99 3.42 1.99 -3.76
CA GLY A 99 4.12 1.71 -5.01
C GLY A 99 5.63 1.99 -4.85
N ASP A 100 6.49 1.18 -5.47
CA ASP A 100 7.96 1.33 -5.37
C ASP A 100 8.46 2.70 -5.85
N GLY A 101 7.87 3.22 -6.93
CA GLY A 101 8.19 4.55 -7.42
C GLY A 101 7.76 5.67 -6.46
N SER A 102 6.61 5.56 -5.82
CA SER A 102 6.10 6.51 -4.85
C SER A 102 6.91 6.49 -3.55
N ALA A 103 7.22 5.30 -3.06
CA ALA A 103 8.01 5.10 -1.84
C ALA A 103 9.41 5.75 -1.91
N MET A 104 10.02 5.82 -3.11
CA MET A 104 11.32 6.46 -3.30
C MET A 104 11.30 7.96 -3.01
N TYR A 105 10.16 8.64 -3.12
CA TYR A 105 10.08 10.09 -2.84
C TYR A 105 10.32 10.43 -1.37
N THR A 106 9.98 9.52 -0.47
CA THR A 106 10.08 9.73 0.97
C THR A 106 10.68 8.52 1.69
N VAL A 107 11.60 7.82 1.05
CA VAL A 107 12.25 6.60 1.56
C VAL A 107 12.88 6.78 2.94
N GLN A 108 13.37 7.99 3.27
CA GLN A 108 13.89 8.35 4.59
C GLN A 108 12.86 8.23 5.72
N SER A 109 11.57 8.12 5.40
CA SER A 109 10.52 7.83 6.38
C SER A 109 10.74 6.51 7.10
N LEU A 110 11.36 5.52 6.46
CA LEU A 110 11.73 4.24 7.08
C LEU A 110 12.64 4.45 8.30
N TRP A 111 13.62 5.35 8.19
CA TRP A 111 14.49 5.69 9.31
C TRP A 111 13.72 6.32 10.47
N THR A 112 12.78 7.22 10.19
CA THR A 112 11.93 7.82 11.22
C THR A 112 11.06 6.78 11.91
N MET A 113 10.47 5.85 11.15
CA MET A 113 9.67 4.75 11.71
C MET A 113 10.50 3.88 12.67
N ALA A 114 11.71 3.49 12.27
CA ALA A 114 12.63 2.72 13.10
C ALA A 114 13.06 3.50 14.36
N ARG A 115 13.44 4.78 14.18
CA ARG A 115 13.87 5.65 15.28
C ARG A 115 12.82 5.83 16.36
N GLU A 116 11.58 6.04 15.95
CA GLU A 116 10.45 6.28 16.85
C GLU A 116 9.76 4.97 17.28
N ASN A 117 10.27 3.82 16.84
CA ASN A 117 9.72 2.49 17.13
C ASN A 117 8.22 2.40 16.86
N LEU A 118 7.80 2.82 15.67
CA LEU A 118 6.38 2.91 15.31
C LEU A 118 5.83 1.57 14.84
N ASP A 119 4.61 1.23 15.29
CA ASP A 119 3.90 0.02 14.86
C ASP A 119 3.27 0.18 13.48
N ILE A 120 4.08 0.06 12.44
CA ILE A 120 3.69 0.21 11.04
C ILE A 120 4.12 -1.02 10.24
N VAL A 121 3.19 -1.60 9.51
CA VAL A 121 3.48 -2.60 8.47
C VAL A 121 3.47 -1.93 7.11
N ILE A 122 4.52 -2.10 6.31
CA ILE A 122 4.62 -1.52 4.98
C ILE A 122 4.63 -2.62 3.93
N LEU A 123 3.75 -2.52 2.95
CA LEU A 123 3.73 -3.36 1.76
C LEU A 123 4.19 -2.55 0.56
N ILE A 124 5.41 -2.84 0.06
CA ILE A 124 5.95 -2.19 -1.14
C ILE A 124 5.71 -3.08 -2.36
N PHE A 125 4.89 -2.61 -3.29
CA PHE A 125 4.56 -3.28 -4.55
C PHE A 125 5.63 -2.97 -5.60
N ALA A 126 6.73 -3.74 -5.59
CA ALA A 126 7.91 -3.51 -6.40
C ALA A 126 7.73 -4.04 -7.84
N ASN A 127 7.03 -3.29 -8.68
CA ASN A 127 6.91 -3.60 -10.10
C ASN A 127 8.10 -3.04 -10.93
N GLN A 128 9.02 -2.33 -10.29
CA GLN A 128 10.22 -1.71 -10.86
C GLN A 128 9.93 -0.77 -12.03
N SER A 129 8.84 -0.01 -11.93
CA SER A 129 8.41 0.88 -13.01
C SER A 129 7.45 1.96 -12.52
N TYR A 130 7.54 3.15 -13.09
CA TYR A 130 6.50 4.17 -13.02
C TYR A 130 5.32 3.80 -13.92
N LYS A 131 4.60 2.74 -13.54
CA LYS A 131 3.53 2.12 -14.33
C LYS A 131 2.41 3.09 -14.72
N ILE A 132 2.05 4.00 -13.82
CA ILE A 132 1.04 5.04 -14.06
C ILE A 132 1.44 5.91 -15.26
N LEU A 133 2.71 6.34 -15.33
CA LEU A 133 3.20 7.19 -16.40
C LEU A 133 3.25 6.46 -17.75
N GLN A 134 3.51 5.15 -17.75
CA GLN A 134 3.38 4.34 -18.96
C GLN A 134 1.93 4.31 -19.48
N GLY A 135 0.95 4.30 -18.56
CA GLY A 135 -0.45 4.44 -18.92
C GLY A 135 -0.77 5.82 -19.51
N GLU A 136 -0.26 6.88 -18.90
CA GLU A 136 -0.48 8.26 -19.36
C GLU A 136 0.13 8.52 -20.74
N LEU A 137 1.30 7.96 -21.06
CA LEU A 137 1.85 8.03 -22.41
C LEU A 137 0.87 7.50 -23.46
N LYS A 138 0.19 6.38 -23.15
CA LYS A 138 -0.84 5.83 -24.05
C LYS A 138 -2.08 6.72 -24.13
N ASN A 139 -2.52 7.28 -22.98
CA ASN A 139 -3.68 8.15 -22.90
C ASN A 139 -3.50 9.43 -23.74
N VAL A 140 -2.28 9.98 -23.79
CA VAL A 140 -1.96 11.14 -24.66
C VAL A 140 -1.60 10.77 -26.10
N GLY A 141 -1.81 9.51 -26.49
CA GLY A 141 -1.67 9.05 -27.89
C GLY A 141 -0.26 8.61 -28.29
N VAL A 142 0.67 8.47 -27.35
CA VAL A 142 2.03 7.94 -27.65
C VAL A 142 1.94 6.42 -27.81
N THR A 143 1.93 5.95 -29.06
CA THR A 143 1.84 4.52 -29.39
C THR A 143 3.20 3.82 -29.47
N ASN A 144 4.27 4.57 -29.74
CA ASN A 144 5.63 4.05 -29.87
C ASN A 144 6.64 4.97 -29.15
N PRO A 145 6.73 4.87 -27.81
CA PRO A 145 7.67 5.68 -27.06
C PRO A 145 9.12 5.30 -27.40
N GLY A 146 9.97 6.30 -27.58
CA GLY A 146 11.40 6.09 -27.82
C GLY A 146 12.11 5.44 -26.63
N LYS A 147 13.30 4.88 -26.87
CA LYS A 147 14.11 4.18 -25.86
C LYS A 147 14.31 5.02 -24.59
N SER A 148 14.67 6.30 -24.72
CA SER A 148 14.88 7.19 -23.58
C SER A 148 13.62 7.37 -22.72
N ALA A 149 12.43 7.47 -23.33
CA ALA A 149 11.18 7.57 -22.60
C ALA A 149 10.88 6.29 -21.81
N ILE A 150 11.17 5.12 -22.37
CA ILE A 150 11.00 3.83 -21.69
C ILE A 150 11.99 3.72 -20.52
N GLU A 151 13.24 4.11 -20.73
CA GLU A 151 14.29 4.08 -19.69
C GLU A 151 13.96 5.02 -18.52
N MET A 152 13.46 6.22 -18.77
CA MET A 152 13.03 7.17 -17.74
C MET A 152 11.89 6.64 -16.88
N LEU A 153 11.08 5.73 -17.37
CA LEU A 153 9.94 5.13 -16.66
C LEU A 153 10.30 3.79 -16.01
N SER A 154 11.56 3.38 -16.08
CA SER A 154 12.05 2.11 -15.54
C SER A 154 12.82 2.34 -14.24
N LEU A 155 12.58 1.49 -13.24
CA LEU A 155 13.34 1.41 -11.99
C LEU A 155 14.22 0.15 -11.93
N LYS A 156 14.63 -0.38 -13.12
CA LYS A 156 15.36 -1.65 -13.24
C LYS A 156 16.88 -1.51 -13.31
N ASN A 157 17.40 -0.34 -13.64
CA ASN A 157 18.83 -0.15 -13.89
C ASN A 157 19.39 1.10 -13.18
N PRO A 158 19.96 0.93 -11.95
CA PRO A 158 19.94 -0.29 -11.15
C PRO A 158 18.57 -0.59 -10.57
N GLY A 159 18.24 -1.87 -10.33
CA GLY A 159 17.02 -2.28 -9.63
C GLY A 159 17.07 -1.88 -8.15
N LEU A 160 15.90 -1.53 -7.60
CA LEU A 160 15.77 -1.18 -6.19
C LEU A 160 15.70 -2.44 -5.32
N ASP A 161 16.69 -2.66 -4.46
CA ASP A 161 16.64 -3.69 -3.43
C ASP A 161 16.01 -3.12 -2.16
N TRP A 162 14.68 -3.23 -2.08
CA TRP A 162 13.91 -2.73 -0.94
C TRP A 162 14.28 -3.40 0.37
N THR A 163 14.70 -4.66 0.36
CA THR A 163 15.12 -5.36 1.58
C THR A 163 16.40 -4.78 2.14
N SER A 164 17.37 -4.48 1.28
CA SER A 164 18.62 -3.83 1.68
C SER A 164 18.40 -2.38 2.10
N ILE A 165 17.56 -1.63 1.38
CA ILE A 165 17.20 -0.23 1.71
C ILE A 165 16.55 -0.17 3.09
N SER A 166 15.53 -1.00 3.33
CA SER A 166 14.82 -1.03 4.62
C SER A 166 15.73 -1.38 5.78
N LYS A 167 16.55 -2.42 5.64
CA LYS A 167 17.53 -2.81 6.65
C LYS A 167 18.57 -1.72 6.93
N GLY A 168 19.03 -1.03 5.89
CA GLY A 168 19.93 0.12 6.04
C GLY A 168 19.31 1.29 6.79
N MET A 169 17.99 1.40 6.80
CA MET A 169 17.21 2.40 7.55
C MET A 169 16.75 1.89 8.93
N GLY A 170 17.09 0.65 9.31
CA GLY A 170 16.75 0.07 10.60
C GLY A 170 15.37 -0.63 10.64
N VAL A 171 14.76 -0.90 9.50
CA VAL A 171 13.47 -1.61 9.39
C VAL A 171 13.70 -3.01 8.84
N ASP A 172 13.22 -4.03 9.55
CA ASP A 172 13.24 -5.41 9.06
C ASP A 172 12.35 -5.57 7.84
N ALA A 173 12.84 -6.30 6.85
CA ALA A 173 12.13 -6.49 5.60
C ALA A 173 12.39 -7.87 5.00
N VAL A 174 11.34 -8.40 4.34
CA VAL A 174 11.38 -9.64 3.59
C VAL A 174 10.80 -9.42 2.21
N LYS A 175 11.36 -10.10 1.21
CA LYS A 175 10.78 -10.20 -0.12
C LYS A 175 9.91 -11.43 -0.19
N VAL A 176 8.71 -11.29 -0.75
CA VAL A 176 7.76 -12.39 -0.96
C VAL A 176 7.37 -12.46 -2.44
N ASP A 177 7.26 -13.67 -2.96
CA ASP A 177 6.96 -13.93 -4.38
C ASP A 177 5.68 -14.78 -4.58
N ASN A 178 4.99 -15.16 -3.48
CA ASN A 178 3.72 -15.89 -3.50
C ASN A 178 2.81 -15.40 -2.37
N ILE A 179 1.52 -15.77 -2.44
CA ILE A 179 0.52 -15.32 -1.48
C ILE A 179 0.69 -15.99 -0.11
N GLU A 180 1.13 -17.22 -0.05
CA GLU A 180 1.33 -17.98 1.20
C GLU A 180 2.35 -17.27 2.09
N ASP A 181 3.49 -16.87 1.52
CA ASP A 181 4.51 -16.11 2.23
C ASP A 181 4.02 -14.70 2.58
N LEU A 182 3.32 -14.00 1.67
CA LEU A 182 2.69 -12.72 1.97
C LEU A 182 1.79 -12.83 3.20
N VAL A 183 0.88 -13.78 3.21
CA VAL A 183 -0.07 -14.02 4.32
C VAL A 183 0.68 -14.32 5.62
N LYS A 184 1.71 -15.14 5.56
CA LYS A 184 2.56 -15.47 6.71
C LYS A 184 3.20 -14.23 7.31
N TYR A 185 3.89 -13.43 6.50
CA TYR A 185 4.62 -12.26 6.97
C TYR A 185 3.71 -11.08 7.31
N LEU A 186 2.59 -10.93 6.61
CA LEU A 186 1.59 -9.93 6.97
C LEU A 186 0.95 -10.24 8.33
N LYS A 187 0.58 -11.51 8.58
CA LYS A 187 0.09 -11.95 9.90
C LYS A 187 1.13 -11.73 11.01
N TYR A 188 2.40 -11.96 10.71
CA TYR A 188 3.51 -11.69 11.64
C TYR A 188 3.54 -10.20 11.99
N GLY A 189 3.66 -9.32 11.00
CA GLY A 189 3.72 -7.88 11.22
C GLY A 189 2.46 -7.27 11.86
N ILE A 190 1.28 -7.89 11.68
CA ILE A 190 0.04 -7.44 12.35
C ILE A 190 0.02 -7.84 13.85
N LYS A 191 0.61 -8.97 14.22
CA LYS A 191 0.54 -9.54 15.58
C LYS A 191 1.64 -9.08 16.51
N GLU A 192 2.78 -8.64 15.99
CA GLU A 192 3.89 -8.18 16.81
C GLU A 192 3.67 -6.74 17.26
N TYR A 193 2.84 -6.58 18.30
CA TYR A 193 2.88 -5.55 19.33
C TYR A 193 1.81 -5.86 20.39
#